data_f4dce42e498c2e63830acd416e56a01e
#
_entry.id   f4dce42e498c2e63830acd416e56a01e
#
_cell.length_a   1.000
_cell.length_b   1.000
_cell.length_c   1.000
_cell.angle_alpha   90.00
_cell.angle_beta   90.00
_cell.angle_gamma   90.00
#
_symmetry.space_group_name_H-M   'P 1'
#
loop_
_entity.id
_entity.type
_entity.pdbx_description
1 polymer ?
#
loop_
_entity_poly.entity_id
_entity_poly.type
_entity_poly.pdbx_seq_one_letter_code
_entity_poly.pdbx_strand_id
1 'polypeptide(L)'
;MTPGVELGDNGAVEPRSRPDPPPPNGARPAFAVETVAIHGHEVAYRRAGQGPVLLLLHGIAGSSGTWIPAMRLLERDYTVLAPDFIGHGKSAKPLGDYSLGNHASGMRDLLEVLDIDRATVVGQSFGGGVAMQFAYQFPERCERLVLVDAGGLGREVSWILRALTLPAAEYVMPVIFPAFARRFGDSVSTLLRDRGIRHDRAAEMWRSYRSLTEPENRRAFVRTMRAVIDPLGQSVSATDRLYLAGHMPTLIIWGDQDRIIPVSHAYEAHEAIPNSRLELLEGIGHFPQAEDPVRFVEILVDFLSSTDPSTATPDQLRQLLRHGKA
;
A
#
# COMPACT_ATOMS: atom_id res chain seq x y z
N MET A 1 33.21 -44.24 36.39
CA MET A 1 31.97 -43.81 36.99
C MET A 1 31.61 -42.48 36.34
N THR A 2 30.73 -42.52 35.33
CA THR A 2 30.21 -41.37 34.62
C THR A 2 28.74 -41.26 34.96
N PRO A 3 28.22 -40.10 35.41
CA PRO A 3 26.78 -39.96 35.68
C PRO A 3 26.04 -39.75 34.37
N GLY A 4 24.95 -40.49 34.21
CA GLY A 4 24.04 -40.44 33.06
C GLY A 4 23.26 -39.15 33.03
N VAL A 5 23.03 -38.70 31.80
CA VAL A 5 22.08 -37.63 31.50
C VAL A 5 20.72 -38.31 31.25
N GLU A 6 19.78 -38.07 32.12
CA GLU A 6 18.36 -38.41 31.88
C GLU A 6 17.80 -37.46 30.83
N LEU A 7 17.36 -38.03 29.70
CA LEU A 7 16.53 -37.36 28.73
C LEU A 7 15.08 -37.34 29.24
N GLY A 8 14.60 -36.19 29.66
CA GLY A 8 13.20 -35.95 30.00
C GLY A 8 12.32 -35.96 28.77
N ASP A 9 11.23 -36.64 28.91
CA ASP A 9 10.23 -37.10 27.94
C ASP A 9 9.25 -36.01 27.51
N ASN A 10 8.77 -36.17 26.27
CA ASN A 10 7.49 -35.70 25.77
C ASN A 10 7.17 -34.19 25.68
N GLY A 11 7.74 -33.53 24.68
CA GLY A 11 7.10 -32.39 24.03
C GLY A 11 6.01 -32.84 23.06
N ALA A 12 4.82 -33.13 23.55
CA ALA A 12 3.66 -33.30 22.71
C ALA A 12 3.31 -31.94 22.07
N VAL A 13 3.53 -31.82 20.77
CA VAL A 13 3.02 -30.69 19.96
C VAL A 13 1.50 -30.84 19.94
N GLU A 14 0.80 -29.96 20.64
CA GLU A 14 -0.64 -29.89 20.56
C GLU A 14 -1.05 -29.66 19.08
N PRO A 15 -2.03 -30.42 18.54
CA PRO A 15 -2.50 -30.22 17.20
C PRO A 15 -3.13 -28.82 17.11
N ARG A 16 -2.63 -27.99 16.21
CA ARG A 16 -3.22 -26.69 15.89
C ARG A 16 -4.72 -26.88 15.68
N SER A 17 -5.53 -26.19 16.47
CA SER A 17 -6.96 -26.15 16.32
C SER A 17 -7.28 -25.74 14.88
N ARG A 18 -8.07 -26.57 14.19
CA ARG A 18 -8.62 -26.17 12.89
C ARG A 18 -9.39 -24.85 13.08
N PRO A 19 -9.26 -23.90 12.14
CA PRO A 19 -10.10 -22.72 12.19
C PRO A 19 -11.56 -23.16 12.20
N ASP A 20 -12.35 -22.55 13.07
CA ASP A 20 -13.78 -22.85 13.20
C ASP A 20 -14.48 -22.73 11.84
N PRO A 21 -15.41 -23.64 11.51
CA PRO A 21 -16.20 -23.52 10.31
C PRO A 21 -16.97 -22.20 10.33
N PRO A 22 -17.11 -21.51 9.17
CA PRO A 22 -17.84 -20.25 9.12
C PRO A 22 -19.26 -20.44 9.61
N PRO A 23 -19.82 -19.47 10.37
CA PRO A 23 -21.17 -19.59 10.91
C PRO A 23 -22.17 -19.71 9.75
N PRO A 24 -23.17 -20.58 9.86
CA PRO A 24 -24.23 -20.69 8.87
C PRO A 24 -25.05 -19.39 8.86
N ASN A 25 -25.15 -18.74 7.70
CA ASN A 25 -26.01 -17.59 7.44
C ASN A 25 -25.72 -16.26 8.20
N GLY A 26 -24.47 -15.89 8.34
CA GLY A 26 -24.09 -14.50 8.62
C GLY A 26 -23.30 -13.96 7.44
N ALA A 27 -23.88 -13.07 6.62
CA ALA A 27 -23.12 -12.36 5.60
C ALA A 27 -21.92 -11.69 6.30
N ARG A 28 -20.69 -12.17 6.03
CA ARG A 28 -19.49 -11.45 6.45
C ARG A 28 -19.65 -10.02 5.90
N PRO A 29 -19.43 -8.98 6.73
CA PRO A 29 -19.46 -7.62 6.18
C PRO A 29 -18.51 -7.61 4.98
N ALA A 30 -19.01 -7.12 3.84
CA ALA A 30 -18.22 -7.06 2.61
C ALA A 30 -16.86 -6.46 2.94
N PHE A 31 -15.77 -7.19 2.62
CA PHE A 31 -14.38 -6.81 2.92
C PHE A 31 -14.04 -6.74 4.43
N ALA A 32 -14.39 -7.77 5.19
CA ALA A 32 -13.93 -7.91 6.57
C ALA A 32 -12.39 -7.88 6.64
N VAL A 33 -11.86 -7.31 7.72
CA VAL A 33 -10.42 -7.38 8.00
C VAL A 33 -10.09 -8.77 8.49
N GLU A 34 -9.12 -9.41 7.85
CA GLU A 34 -8.49 -10.66 8.24
C GLU A 34 -7.09 -10.36 8.79
N THR A 35 -6.52 -11.25 9.57
CA THR A 35 -5.15 -11.12 10.10
C THR A 35 -4.39 -12.42 9.91
N VAL A 36 -3.08 -12.29 9.72
CA VAL A 36 -2.13 -13.39 9.70
C VAL A 36 -0.85 -13.00 10.43
N ALA A 37 -0.24 -13.93 11.15
CA ALA A 37 1.02 -13.68 11.83
C ALA A 37 2.20 -13.89 10.87
N ILE A 38 3.02 -12.85 10.70
CA ILE A 38 4.26 -12.87 9.92
C ILE A 38 5.39 -12.35 10.82
N HIS A 39 6.45 -13.13 10.99
CA HIS A 39 7.57 -12.81 11.89
C HIS A 39 7.13 -12.44 13.32
N GLY A 40 6.08 -13.06 13.81
CA GLY A 40 5.53 -12.79 15.15
C GLY A 40 4.67 -11.53 15.26
N HIS A 41 4.38 -10.85 14.16
CA HIS A 41 3.54 -9.66 14.11
C HIS A 41 2.26 -9.92 13.32
N GLU A 42 1.12 -9.43 13.81
CA GLU A 42 -0.13 -9.49 13.06
C GLU A 42 -0.10 -8.52 11.89
N VAL A 43 -0.32 -9.04 10.69
CA VAL A 43 -0.54 -8.30 9.46
C VAL A 43 -2.02 -8.39 9.11
N ALA A 44 -2.69 -7.25 9.07
CA ALA A 44 -4.09 -7.15 8.70
C ALA A 44 -4.24 -6.94 7.20
N TYR A 45 -5.26 -7.55 6.60
CA TYR A 45 -5.56 -7.38 5.18
C TYR A 45 -7.06 -7.57 4.91
N ARG A 46 -7.48 -7.16 3.72
CA ARG A 46 -8.80 -7.48 3.16
C ARG A 46 -8.62 -8.31 1.92
N ARG A 47 -9.42 -9.33 1.76
CA ARG A 47 -9.40 -10.19 0.56
C ARG A 47 -10.83 -10.43 0.07
N ALA A 48 -11.04 -10.37 -1.25
CA ALA A 48 -12.30 -10.70 -1.88
C ALA A 48 -12.09 -11.15 -3.32
N GLY A 49 -13.13 -11.78 -3.88
CA GLY A 49 -13.16 -12.20 -5.28
C GLY A 49 -12.31 -13.42 -5.60
N GLN A 50 -12.26 -13.74 -6.88
CA GLN A 50 -11.52 -14.87 -7.46
C GLN A 50 -10.95 -14.46 -8.82
N GLY A 51 -9.85 -15.08 -9.25
CA GLY A 51 -9.17 -14.77 -10.52
C GLY A 51 -7.76 -14.21 -10.30
N PRO A 52 -7.19 -13.52 -11.30
CA PRO A 52 -5.85 -12.92 -11.19
C PRO A 52 -5.75 -12.00 -9.98
N VAL A 53 -4.58 -12.02 -9.32
CA VAL A 53 -4.40 -11.31 -8.04
C VAL A 53 -4.00 -9.86 -8.27
N LEU A 54 -4.70 -8.94 -7.61
CA LEU A 54 -4.35 -7.53 -7.50
C LEU A 54 -3.93 -7.23 -6.06
N LEU A 55 -2.66 -6.90 -5.84
CA LEU A 55 -2.12 -6.46 -4.55
C LEU A 55 -2.23 -4.93 -4.47
N LEU A 56 -3.12 -4.43 -3.60
CA LEU A 56 -3.50 -3.01 -3.51
C LEU A 56 -2.84 -2.35 -2.30
N LEU A 57 -1.82 -1.54 -2.53
CA LEU A 57 -0.96 -0.93 -1.51
C LEU A 57 -1.38 0.53 -1.23
N HIS A 58 -1.75 0.82 0.01
CA HIS A 58 -2.26 2.14 0.43
C HIS A 58 -1.15 3.17 0.67
N GLY A 59 -1.51 4.45 0.73
CA GLY A 59 -0.61 5.56 1.07
C GLY A 59 -0.26 5.67 2.56
N ILE A 60 0.67 6.56 2.87
CA ILE A 60 1.09 6.86 4.25
C ILE A 60 -0.11 7.33 5.09
N ALA A 61 -0.15 6.99 6.37
CA ALA A 61 -1.29 7.21 7.29
C ALA A 61 -2.61 6.56 6.85
N GLY A 62 -2.62 5.83 5.72
CA GLY A 62 -3.78 5.12 5.19
C GLY A 62 -3.99 3.74 5.79
N SER A 63 -4.87 2.99 5.14
CA SER A 63 -5.15 1.58 5.42
C SER A 63 -5.80 0.93 4.20
N SER A 64 -5.95 -0.38 4.22
CA SER A 64 -6.71 -1.16 3.21
C SER A 64 -8.11 -0.61 2.94
N GLY A 65 -8.67 0.15 3.87
CA GLY A 65 -9.98 0.78 3.74
C GLY A 65 -10.11 1.77 2.58
N THR A 66 -9.02 2.37 2.11
CA THR A 66 -9.03 3.30 0.95
C THR A 66 -9.42 2.59 -0.34
N TRP A 67 -9.18 1.28 -0.42
CA TRP A 67 -9.42 0.46 -1.60
C TRP A 67 -10.85 -0.10 -1.69
N ILE A 68 -11.65 -0.03 -0.63
CA ILE A 68 -13.00 -0.61 -0.60
C ILE A 68 -13.89 -0.18 -1.78
N PRO A 69 -13.90 1.11 -2.22
CA PRO A 69 -14.69 1.50 -3.37
C PRO A 69 -14.29 0.76 -4.67
N ALA A 70 -12.98 0.67 -4.94
CA ALA A 70 -12.46 -0.03 -6.10
C ALA A 70 -12.61 -1.57 -5.96
N MET A 71 -12.38 -2.13 -4.77
CA MET A 71 -12.53 -3.57 -4.51
C MET A 71 -13.93 -4.09 -4.86
N ARG A 72 -14.98 -3.32 -4.58
CA ARG A 72 -16.38 -3.68 -4.91
C ARG A 72 -16.64 -3.83 -6.40
N LEU A 73 -15.87 -3.16 -7.22
CA LEU A 73 -15.98 -3.21 -8.67
C LEU A 73 -15.11 -4.33 -9.26
N LEU A 74 -13.98 -4.62 -8.58
CA LEU A 74 -12.97 -5.58 -9.05
C LEU A 74 -13.23 -7.01 -8.57
N GLU A 75 -13.90 -7.23 -7.44
CA GLU A 75 -14.05 -8.55 -6.81
C GLU A 75 -14.78 -9.59 -7.67
N ARG A 76 -15.50 -9.14 -8.69
CA ARG A 76 -16.21 -10.03 -9.60
C ARG A 76 -15.27 -10.85 -10.47
N ASP A 77 -14.19 -10.25 -10.94
CA ASP A 77 -13.33 -10.80 -11.97
C ASP A 77 -11.86 -11.01 -11.50
N TYR A 78 -11.50 -10.48 -10.32
CA TYR A 78 -10.16 -10.50 -9.76
C TYR A 78 -10.16 -10.92 -8.29
N THR A 79 -9.09 -11.57 -7.86
CA THR A 79 -8.75 -11.66 -6.43
C THR A 79 -8.12 -10.34 -6.00
N VAL A 80 -8.82 -9.55 -5.18
CA VAL A 80 -8.31 -8.30 -4.64
C VAL A 80 -7.76 -8.52 -3.23
N LEU A 81 -6.50 -8.18 -3.01
CA LEU A 81 -5.79 -8.28 -1.73
C LEU A 81 -5.28 -6.89 -1.34
N ALA A 82 -5.84 -6.32 -0.29
CA ALA A 82 -5.45 -5.02 0.24
C ALA A 82 -4.93 -5.17 1.68
N PRO A 83 -3.61 -5.24 1.89
CA PRO A 83 -3.01 -5.26 3.22
C PRO A 83 -2.98 -3.88 3.87
N ASP A 84 -2.94 -3.88 5.21
CA ASP A 84 -2.45 -2.75 5.99
C ASP A 84 -0.95 -2.95 6.21
N PHE A 85 -0.13 -2.00 5.83
CA PHE A 85 1.32 -2.08 6.12
C PHE A 85 1.58 -2.19 7.62
N ILE A 86 2.66 -2.87 8.00
CA ILE A 86 3.17 -2.81 9.37
C ILE A 86 3.32 -1.33 9.76
N GLY A 87 2.83 -0.98 10.96
CA GLY A 87 2.76 0.42 11.39
C GLY A 87 1.48 1.17 11.01
N HIS A 88 0.62 0.59 10.17
CA HIS A 88 -0.57 1.25 9.64
C HIS A 88 -1.84 0.42 9.91
N GLY A 89 -2.99 1.08 9.80
CA GLY A 89 -4.30 0.45 9.89
C GLY A 89 -4.46 -0.43 11.12
N LYS A 90 -4.81 -1.69 10.88
CA LYS A 90 -5.00 -2.73 11.91
C LYS A 90 -3.79 -3.65 12.08
N SER A 91 -2.76 -3.53 11.24
CA SER A 91 -1.51 -4.25 11.41
C SER A 91 -0.76 -3.81 12.67
N ALA A 92 0.08 -4.70 13.18
CA ALA A 92 0.96 -4.44 14.33
C ALA A 92 1.88 -3.22 14.09
N LYS A 93 2.32 -2.58 15.17
CA LYS A 93 3.15 -1.36 15.15
C LYS A 93 4.43 -1.54 15.96
N PRO A 94 5.28 -2.53 15.62
CA PRO A 94 6.50 -2.81 16.35
C PRO A 94 7.49 -1.64 16.26
N LEU A 95 8.46 -1.66 17.16
CA LEU A 95 9.70 -0.91 16.98
C LEU A 95 10.54 -1.62 15.92
N GLY A 96 10.84 -0.95 14.79
CA GLY A 96 11.57 -1.59 13.72
C GLY A 96 11.84 -0.67 12.54
N ASP A 97 12.26 -1.29 11.43
CA ASP A 97 12.49 -0.63 10.16
C ASP A 97 11.17 -0.38 9.42
N TYR A 98 10.98 0.85 8.96
CA TYR A 98 9.83 1.31 8.19
C TYR A 98 10.23 1.81 6.79
N SER A 99 11.38 1.34 6.30
CA SER A 99 11.85 1.63 4.94
C SER A 99 10.97 0.98 3.86
N LEU A 100 11.05 1.49 2.64
CA LEU A 100 10.37 0.90 1.47
C LEU A 100 10.78 -0.56 1.27
N GLY A 101 12.08 -0.87 1.47
CA GLY A 101 12.60 -2.23 1.33
C GLY A 101 12.00 -3.21 2.32
N ASN A 102 11.84 -2.80 3.57
CA ASN A 102 11.20 -3.64 4.59
C ASN A 102 9.71 -3.85 4.30
N HIS A 103 9.00 -2.81 3.88
CA HIS A 103 7.59 -2.95 3.47
C HIS A 103 7.44 -3.85 2.24
N ALA A 104 8.31 -3.72 1.23
CA ALA A 104 8.28 -4.59 0.06
C ALA A 104 8.52 -6.07 0.43
N SER A 105 9.49 -6.33 1.32
CA SER A 105 9.74 -7.69 1.85
C SER A 105 8.54 -8.24 2.61
N GLY A 106 7.89 -7.41 3.45
CA GLY A 106 6.67 -7.81 4.14
C GLY A 106 5.51 -8.15 3.21
N MET A 107 5.40 -7.48 2.06
CA MET A 107 4.40 -7.82 1.03
C MET A 107 4.73 -9.14 0.33
N ARG A 108 6.01 -9.43 0.07
CA ARG A 108 6.45 -10.73 -0.44
C ARG A 108 6.09 -11.84 0.55
N ASP A 109 6.37 -11.63 1.84
CA ASP A 109 6.08 -12.60 2.89
C ASP A 109 4.58 -12.83 3.07
N LEU A 110 3.76 -11.78 2.92
CA LEU A 110 2.29 -11.91 2.92
C LEU A 110 1.80 -12.77 1.75
N LEU A 111 2.29 -12.54 0.54
CA LEU A 111 1.94 -13.36 -0.62
C LEU A 111 2.33 -14.83 -0.41
N GLU A 112 3.52 -15.09 0.15
CA GLU A 112 4.00 -16.44 0.45
C GLU A 112 3.09 -17.14 1.46
N VAL A 113 2.74 -16.48 2.56
CA VAL A 113 1.87 -17.06 3.61
C VAL A 113 0.45 -17.29 3.12
N LEU A 114 -0.02 -16.51 2.14
CA LEU A 114 -1.35 -16.66 1.52
C LEU A 114 -1.36 -17.59 0.31
N ASP A 115 -0.23 -18.26 0.00
CA ASP A 115 -0.06 -19.16 -1.14
C ASP A 115 -0.38 -18.47 -2.48
N ILE A 116 0.14 -17.25 -2.63
CA ILE A 116 0.00 -16.44 -3.84
C ILE A 116 1.39 -16.30 -4.48
N ASP A 117 1.56 -16.88 -5.65
CA ASP A 117 2.85 -16.87 -6.34
C ASP A 117 3.16 -15.51 -6.96
N ARG A 118 2.21 -14.90 -7.66
CA ARG A 118 2.41 -13.65 -8.41
C ARG A 118 1.19 -12.74 -8.29
N ALA A 119 1.41 -11.43 -8.47
CA ALA A 119 0.35 -10.44 -8.44
C ALA A 119 0.64 -9.25 -9.37
N THR A 120 -0.41 -8.60 -9.88
CA THR A 120 -0.31 -7.21 -10.33
C THR A 120 -0.26 -6.31 -9.10
N VAL A 121 0.78 -5.49 -8.99
CA VAL A 121 1.01 -4.63 -7.82
C VAL A 121 0.53 -3.21 -8.12
N VAL A 122 -0.46 -2.76 -7.35
CA VAL A 122 -1.09 -1.43 -7.48
C VAL A 122 -0.73 -0.63 -6.24
N GLY A 123 0.03 0.46 -6.37
CA GLY A 123 0.47 1.26 -5.24
C GLY A 123 0.07 2.72 -5.32
N GLN A 124 -0.59 3.23 -4.27
CA GLN A 124 -1.00 4.62 -4.16
C GLN A 124 -0.04 5.38 -3.24
N SER A 125 0.46 6.55 -3.67
CA SER A 125 1.30 7.44 -2.86
C SER A 125 2.53 6.70 -2.31
N PHE A 126 2.71 6.61 -0.99
CA PHE A 126 3.74 5.79 -0.34
C PHE A 126 3.70 4.32 -0.84
N GLY A 127 2.50 3.75 -1.00
CA GLY A 127 2.32 2.42 -1.57
C GLY A 127 2.88 2.29 -2.99
N GLY A 128 2.91 3.38 -3.77
CA GLY A 128 3.57 3.45 -5.07
C GLY A 128 5.09 3.26 -4.96
N GLY A 129 5.72 3.92 -3.98
CA GLY A 129 7.13 3.70 -3.66
C GLY A 129 7.42 2.26 -3.23
N VAL A 130 6.53 1.66 -2.41
CA VAL A 130 6.64 0.25 -2.02
C VAL A 130 6.43 -0.67 -3.23
N ALA A 131 5.48 -0.37 -4.13
CA ALA A 131 5.24 -1.15 -5.33
C ALA A 131 6.45 -1.18 -6.28
N MET A 132 7.10 -0.03 -6.50
CA MET A 132 8.36 0.04 -7.25
C MET A 132 9.46 -0.77 -6.57
N GLN A 133 9.62 -0.61 -5.26
CA GLN A 133 10.62 -1.37 -4.51
C GLN A 133 10.35 -2.88 -4.56
N PHE A 134 9.08 -3.30 -4.50
CA PHE A 134 8.68 -4.70 -4.66
C PHE A 134 9.05 -5.23 -6.05
N ALA A 135 8.73 -4.47 -7.10
CA ALA A 135 9.05 -4.85 -8.47
C ALA A 135 10.57 -4.97 -8.72
N TYR A 136 11.40 -4.19 -8.01
CA TYR A 136 12.87 -4.30 -8.08
C TYR A 136 13.44 -5.48 -7.32
N GLN A 137 12.89 -5.75 -6.14
CA GLN A 137 13.40 -6.82 -5.26
C GLN A 137 12.89 -8.20 -5.66
N PHE A 138 11.66 -8.27 -6.16
CA PHE A 138 10.94 -9.52 -6.44
C PHE A 138 10.27 -9.47 -7.81
N PRO A 139 11.02 -9.22 -8.91
CA PRO A 139 10.45 -9.07 -10.25
C PRO A 139 9.72 -10.33 -10.72
N GLU A 140 10.13 -11.51 -10.24
CA GLU A 140 9.47 -12.78 -10.53
C GLU A 140 8.06 -12.89 -9.91
N ARG A 141 7.78 -12.10 -8.87
CA ARG A 141 6.49 -12.04 -8.18
C ARG A 141 5.58 -10.93 -8.72
N CYS A 142 6.10 -10.02 -9.55
CA CYS A 142 5.38 -8.87 -10.06
C CYS A 142 4.97 -9.11 -11.53
N GLU A 143 3.66 -9.19 -11.78
CA GLU A 143 3.14 -9.36 -13.13
C GLU A 143 3.05 -8.05 -13.90
N ARG A 144 2.55 -7.02 -13.24
CA ARG A 144 2.38 -5.66 -13.76
C ARG A 144 2.56 -4.67 -12.62
N LEU A 145 2.97 -3.46 -12.95
CA LEU A 145 3.14 -2.36 -12.01
C LEU A 145 2.11 -1.26 -12.29
N VAL A 146 1.35 -0.85 -11.28
CA VAL A 146 0.41 0.26 -11.39
C VAL A 146 0.71 1.30 -10.32
N LEU A 147 1.06 2.50 -10.74
CA LEU A 147 1.48 3.62 -9.92
C LEU A 147 0.37 4.67 -9.88
N VAL A 148 -0.19 4.92 -8.69
CA VAL A 148 -1.33 5.82 -8.48
C VAL A 148 -0.87 6.98 -7.60
N ASP A 149 -0.75 8.19 -8.15
CA ASP A 149 -0.22 9.37 -7.44
C ASP A 149 1.03 9.02 -6.61
N ALA A 150 1.98 8.31 -7.21
CA ALA A 150 2.99 7.54 -6.51
C ALA A 150 4.11 8.43 -5.93
N GLY A 151 4.54 8.12 -4.71
CA GLY A 151 5.76 8.66 -4.13
C GLY A 151 7.02 8.01 -4.72
N GLY A 152 8.16 8.74 -4.66
CA GLY A 152 9.45 8.25 -5.13
C GLY A 152 9.77 8.51 -6.60
N LEU A 153 8.94 9.29 -7.31
CA LEU A 153 9.12 9.65 -8.72
C LEU A 153 9.69 11.06 -8.94
N GLY A 154 9.92 11.80 -7.88
CA GLY A 154 10.50 13.12 -7.87
C GLY A 154 10.74 13.59 -6.45
N ARG A 155 11.29 14.78 -6.28
CA ARG A 155 11.62 15.31 -4.95
C ARG A 155 10.50 16.10 -4.31
N GLU A 156 9.65 16.72 -5.12
CA GLU A 156 8.60 17.61 -4.66
C GLU A 156 7.51 16.82 -3.92
N VAL A 157 7.10 17.37 -2.79
CA VAL A 157 5.99 16.89 -1.98
C VAL A 157 5.43 18.04 -1.15
N SER A 158 4.17 17.95 -0.75
CA SER A 158 3.50 18.97 0.06
C SER A 158 4.36 19.46 1.22
N TRP A 159 4.44 20.78 1.42
CA TRP A 159 5.19 21.41 2.50
C TRP A 159 4.74 20.93 3.89
N ILE A 160 3.46 20.53 4.04
CA ILE A 160 2.91 19.98 5.29
C ILE A 160 3.65 18.67 5.65
N LEU A 161 3.81 17.77 4.69
CA LEU A 161 4.52 16.50 4.92
C LEU A 161 5.99 16.78 5.28
N ARG A 162 6.64 17.74 4.61
CA ARG A 162 8.01 18.14 4.93
C ARG A 162 8.12 18.71 6.34
N ALA A 163 7.18 19.55 6.77
CA ALA A 163 7.15 20.10 8.12
C ALA A 163 6.99 19.03 9.21
N LEU A 164 6.22 17.98 8.92
CA LEU A 164 6.00 16.85 9.83
C LEU A 164 7.23 15.94 10.01
N THR A 165 8.28 16.07 9.18
CA THR A 165 9.55 15.33 9.38
C THR A 165 10.49 16.00 10.40
N LEU A 166 10.26 17.26 10.75
CA LEU A 166 11.10 18.00 11.69
C LEU A 166 11.16 17.34 13.07
N PRO A 167 12.30 17.45 13.79
CA PRO A 167 12.49 16.77 15.08
C PRO A 167 11.41 17.03 16.14
N ALA A 168 10.83 18.24 16.12
CA ALA A 168 9.79 18.63 17.08
C ALA A 168 8.37 18.18 16.67
N ALA A 169 8.16 17.65 15.48
CA ALA A 169 6.83 17.34 14.95
C ALA A 169 6.06 16.37 15.85
N GLU A 170 6.71 15.35 16.40
CA GLU A 170 6.09 14.38 17.29
C GLU A 170 5.50 14.98 18.58
N TYR A 171 6.05 16.12 19.05
CA TYR A 171 5.50 16.86 20.21
C TYR A 171 4.34 17.78 19.81
N VAL A 172 4.33 18.27 18.56
CA VAL A 172 3.30 19.17 18.02
C VAL A 172 2.09 18.37 17.49
N MET A 173 2.32 17.19 16.95
CA MET A 173 1.27 16.35 16.39
C MET A 173 0.10 16.06 17.36
N PRO A 174 0.26 15.80 18.66
CA PRO A 174 -0.87 15.63 19.59
C PRO A 174 -1.76 16.87 19.71
N VAL A 175 -1.22 18.05 19.47
CA VAL A 175 -1.98 19.32 19.46
C VAL A 175 -2.73 19.48 18.16
N ILE A 176 -2.11 19.11 17.02
CA ILE A 176 -2.74 19.15 15.69
C ILE A 176 -3.77 18.04 15.53
N PHE A 177 -3.49 16.84 16.08
CA PHE A 177 -4.33 15.63 16.01
C PHE A 177 -4.83 15.21 17.41
N PRO A 178 -5.63 16.05 18.09
CA PRO A 178 -6.10 15.71 19.43
C PRO A 178 -7.13 14.59 19.38
N ALA A 179 -7.09 13.69 20.36
CA ALA A 179 -7.98 12.53 20.40
C ALA A 179 -9.47 12.89 20.46
N PHE A 180 -9.83 14.04 21.06
CA PHE A 180 -11.22 14.51 21.13
C PHE A 180 -11.79 14.92 19.77
N ALA A 181 -10.96 15.41 18.83
CA ALA A 181 -11.39 15.81 17.49
C ALA A 181 -11.98 14.62 16.71
N ARG A 182 -11.56 13.39 17.02
CA ARG A 182 -12.12 12.18 16.44
C ARG A 182 -13.64 12.07 16.65
N ARG A 183 -14.12 12.27 17.87
CA ARG A 183 -15.55 12.17 18.21
C ARG A 183 -16.36 13.23 17.45
N PHE A 184 -15.87 14.45 17.42
CA PHE A 184 -16.53 15.55 16.72
C PHE A 184 -16.57 15.30 15.20
N GLY A 185 -15.47 14.95 14.58
CA GLY A 185 -15.39 14.71 13.15
C GLY A 185 -16.18 13.46 12.69
N ASP A 186 -16.20 12.39 13.51
CA ASP A 186 -17.04 11.22 13.22
C ASP A 186 -18.54 11.60 13.21
N SER A 187 -18.98 12.47 14.13
CA SER A 187 -20.36 12.99 14.14
C SER A 187 -20.67 13.84 12.93
N VAL A 188 -19.75 14.74 12.52
CA VAL A 188 -19.91 15.59 11.33
C VAL A 188 -19.91 14.73 10.07
N SER A 189 -19.02 13.76 9.95
CA SER A 189 -18.93 12.89 8.76
C SER A 189 -20.19 12.03 8.60
N THR A 190 -20.76 11.55 9.69
CA THR A 190 -22.04 10.83 9.69
C THR A 190 -23.19 11.74 9.25
N LEU A 191 -23.28 12.93 9.82
CA LEU A 191 -24.32 13.91 9.47
C LEU A 191 -24.28 14.32 8.00
N LEU A 192 -23.08 14.52 7.43
CA LEU A 192 -22.90 14.86 6.01
C LEU A 192 -23.32 13.69 5.11
N ARG A 193 -22.96 12.48 5.50
CA ARG A 193 -23.32 11.25 4.77
C ARG A 193 -24.85 11.03 4.77
N ASP A 194 -25.49 11.22 5.91
CA ASP A 194 -26.94 11.06 6.07
C ASP A 194 -27.72 12.09 5.23
N ARG A 195 -27.08 13.24 4.92
CA ARG A 195 -27.63 14.27 4.01
C ARG A 195 -27.25 14.06 2.55
N GLY A 196 -26.62 12.93 2.20
CA GLY A 196 -26.21 12.62 0.82
C GLY A 196 -25.04 13.45 0.30
N ILE A 197 -24.36 14.24 1.16
CA ILE A 197 -23.18 15.02 0.79
C ILE A 197 -21.96 14.08 0.83
N ARG A 198 -21.52 13.66 -0.35
CA ARG A 198 -20.34 12.83 -0.53
C ARG A 198 -19.18 13.72 -0.99
N HIS A 199 -18.18 13.82 -0.14
CA HIS A 199 -16.87 14.40 -0.47
C HIS A 199 -15.82 13.32 -0.22
N ASP A 200 -15.63 12.46 -1.21
CA ASP A 200 -14.78 11.26 -1.06
C ASP A 200 -13.33 11.64 -0.74
N ARG A 201 -12.81 12.73 -1.33
CA ARG A 201 -11.50 13.33 -0.94
C ARG A 201 -11.45 13.72 0.55
N ALA A 202 -12.48 14.41 1.05
CA ALA A 202 -12.53 14.81 2.45
C ALA A 202 -12.66 13.60 3.39
N ALA A 203 -13.36 12.55 2.95
CA ALA A 203 -13.50 11.31 3.71
C ALA A 203 -12.16 10.56 3.83
N GLU A 204 -11.34 10.53 2.77
CA GLU A 204 -9.98 9.94 2.82
C GLU A 204 -9.06 10.75 3.72
N MET A 205 -9.03 12.07 3.56
CA MET A 205 -8.24 12.95 4.43
C MET A 205 -8.68 12.79 5.90
N TRP A 206 -9.98 12.66 6.16
CA TRP A 206 -10.49 12.41 7.50
C TRP A 206 -10.06 11.05 8.04
N ARG A 207 -10.05 10.00 7.24
CA ARG A 207 -9.54 8.68 7.65
C ARG A 207 -8.07 8.75 8.08
N SER A 208 -7.23 9.42 7.29
CA SER A 208 -5.83 9.63 7.60
C SER A 208 -5.65 10.44 8.88
N TYR A 209 -6.39 11.56 9.02
CA TYR A 209 -6.40 12.37 10.23
C TYR A 209 -6.78 11.54 11.47
N ARG A 210 -7.88 10.79 11.37
CA ARG A 210 -8.37 9.94 12.45
C ARG A 210 -7.36 8.87 12.87
N SER A 211 -6.64 8.28 11.92
CA SER A 211 -5.55 7.34 12.21
C SER A 211 -4.49 7.98 13.10
N LEU A 212 -4.12 9.24 12.84
CA LEU A 212 -3.09 9.97 13.57
C LEU A 212 -3.52 10.45 14.97
N THR A 213 -4.79 10.31 15.34
CA THR A 213 -5.22 10.59 16.72
C THR A 213 -4.73 9.54 17.72
N GLU A 214 -4.39 8.34 17.26
CA GLU A 214 -3.85 7.25 18.09
C GLU A 214 -2.32 7.38 18.26
N PRO A 215 -1.77 7.32 19.47
CA PRO A 215 -0.34 7.55 19.71
C PRO A 215 0.58 6.57 18.98
N GLU A 216 0.18 5.31 18.86
CA GLU A 216 0.98 4.28 18.18
C GLU A 216 1.05 4.53 16.69
N ASN A 217 -0.08 4.88 16.07
CA ASN A 217 -0.15 5.24 14.66
C ASN A 217 0.72 6.47 14.35
N ARG A 218 0.73 7.49 15.24
CA ARG A 218 1.59 8.66 15.08
C ARG A 218 3.07 8.29 15.09
N ARG A 219 3.50 7.43 16.05
CA ARG A 219 4.91 6.99 16.12
C ARG A 219 5.33 6.24 14.86
N ALA A 220 4.50 5.30 14.40
CA ALA A 220 4.75 4.57 13.17
C ALA A 220 4.76 5.51 11.95
N PHE A 221 3.79 6.42 11.84
CA PHE A 221 3.71 7.42 10.79
C PHE A 221 4.98 8.28 10.72
N VAL A 222 5.45 8.84 11.85
CA VAL A 222 6.67 9.67 11.87
C VAL A 222 7.90 8.87 11.41
N ARG A 223 8.01 7.60 11.81
CA ARG A 223 9.10 6.73 11.37
C ARG A 223 9.04 6.46 9.87
N THR A 224 7.87 6.09 9.36
CA THR A 224 7.65 5.87 7.93
C THR A 224 7.96 7.15 7.14
N MET A 225 7.45 8.30 7.60
CA MET A 225 7.73 9.59 6.96
C MET A 225 9.23 9.87 6.88
N ARG A 226 9.94 9.78 8.01
CA ARG A 226 11.39 10.04 8.07
C ARG A 226 12.23 9.05 7.28
N ALA A 227 11.70 7.87 6.96
CA ALA A 227 12.35 6.91 6.09
C ALA A 227 12.30 7.30 4.60
N VAL A 228 11.36 8.17 4.20
CA VAL A 228 11.11 8.47 2.77
C VAL A 228 11.04 9.97 2.44
N ILE A 229 10.91 10.85 3.45
CA ILE A 229 10.80 12.31 3.29
C ILE A 229 11.74 13.00 4.29
N ASP A 230 12.41 14.03 3.84
CA ASP A 230 13.20 14.96 4.65
C ASP A 230 12.63 16.39 4.55
N PRO A 231 13.17 17.41 5.26
CA PRO A 231 12.71 18.79 5.14
C PRO A 231 12.84 19.40 3.74
N LEU A 232 13.64 18.80 2.86
CA LEU A 232 13.85 19.26 1.48
C LEU A 232 12.93 18.54 0.46
N GLY A 233 12.21 17.49 0.88
CA GLY A 233 11.29 16.74 0.01
C GLY A 233 11.42 15.24 0.17
N GLN A 234 11.08 14.48 -0.88
CA GLN A 234 11.27 13.04 -0.91
C GLN A 234 12.76 12.70 -0.92
N SER A 235 13.24 11.98 0.08
CA SER A 235 14.65 11.58 0.24
C SER A 235 14.99 10.28 -0.48
N VAL A 236 13.96 9.46 -0.77
CA VAL A 236 14.08 8.23 -1.54
C VAL A 236 13.43 8.45 -2.90
N SER A 237 14.19 8.20 -3.96
CA SER A 237 13.74 8.32 -5.35
C SER A 237 14.06 7.04 -6.11
N ALA A 238 13.15 6.66 -7.01
CA ALA A 238 13.34 5.55 -7.93
C ALA A 238 13.81 6.01 -9.31
N THR A 239 13.99 7.33 -9.53
CA THR A 239 14.23 7.92 -10.86
C THR A 239 15.48 7.39 -11.57
N ASP A 240 16.50 6.99 -10.80
CA ASP A 240 17.71 6.34 -11.32
C ASP A 240 17.52 4.86 -11.72
N ARG A 241 16.39 4.26 -11.35
CA ARG A 241 16.09 2.82 -11.52
C ARG A 241 14.80 2.54 -12.29
N LEU A 242 14.10 3.56 -12.77
CA LEU A 242 12.83 3.40 -13.51
C LEU A 242 12.99 2.52 -14.76
N TYR A 243 14.19 2.50 -15.36
CA TYR A 243 14.50 1.61 -16.49
C TYR A 243 14.30 0.11 -16.14
N LEU A 244 14.40 -0.27 -14.86
CA LEU A 244 14.16 -1.65 -14.42
C LEU A 244 12.69 -2.05 -14.56
N ALA A 245 11.76 -1.10 -14.60
CA ALA A 245 10.36 -1.37 -14.88
C ALA A 245 10.07 -1.62 -16.37
N GLY A 246 11.01 -1.30 -17.27
CA GLY A 246 10.81 -1.44 -18.72
C GLY A 246 10.59 -2.86 -19.23
N HIS A 247 10.80 -3.89 -18.41
CA HIS A 247 10.53 -5.29 -18.73
C HIS A 247 9.14 -5.77 -18.31
N MET A 248 8.36 -4.94 -17.63
CA MET A 248 7.00 -5.27 -17.19
C MET A 248 6.01 -4.19 -17.63
N PRO A 249 4.77 -4.55 -17.96
CA PRO A 249 3.75 -3.56 -18.24
C PRO A 249 3.55 -2.64 -17.05
N THR A 250 3.63 -1.33 -17.31
CA THR A 250 3.50 -0.30 -16.25
C THR A 250 2.41 0.69 -16.63
N LEU A 251 1.48 0.92 -15.69
CA LEU A 251 0.44 1.94 -15.77
C LEU A 251 0.70 3.01 -14.71
N ILE A 252 0.62 4.26 -15.14
CA ILE A 252 0.70 5.44 -14.27
C ILE A 252 -0.66 6.13 -14.33
N ILE A 253 -1.33 6.23 -13.17
CA ILE A 253 -2.60 6.94 -13.01
C ILE A 253 -2.37 8.12 -12.09
N TRP A 254 -2.84 9.33 -12.48
CA TRP A 254 -2.63 10.52 -11.67
C TRP A 254 -3.81 11.46 -11.72
N GLY A 255 -4.16 12.03 -10.56
CA GLY A 255 -5.11 13.14 -10.48
C GLY A 255 -4.44 14.46 -10.87
N ASP A 256 -5.02 15.21 -11.81
CA ASP A 256 -4.47 16.49 -12.27
C ASP A 256 -4.52 17.59 -11.19
N GLN A 257 -5.37 17.39 -10.15
CA GLN A 257 -5.52 18.28 -9.01
C GLN A 257 -4.82 17.75 -7.74
N ASP A 258 -3.81 16.88 -7.90
CA ASP A 258 -3.02 16.41 -6.76
C ASP A 258 -2.20 17.56 -6.16
N ARG A 259 -2.49 17.89 -4.89
CA ARG A 259 -1.79 18.94 -4.10
C ARG A 259 -0.78 18.35 -3.12
N ILE A 260 -0.62 17.03 -3.12
CA ILE A 260 0.32 16.33 -2.24
C ILE A 260 1.59 16.00 -3.00
N ILE A 261 1.47 15.38 -4.19
CA ILE A 261 2.58 15.09 -5.09
C ILE A 261 2.24 15.67 -6.48
N PRO A 262 3.06 16.57 -7.02
CA PRO A 262 2.77 17.23 -8.30
C PRO A 262 2.62 16.25 -9.47
N VAL A 263 1.68 16.52 -10.37
CA VAL A 263 1.45 15.72 -11.58
C VAL A 263 2.67 15.70 -12.54
N SER A 264 3.60 16.65 -12.41
CA SER A 264 4.86 16.64 -13.16
C SER A 264 5.64 15.34 -12.98
N HIS A 265 5.57 14.72 -11.78
CA HIS A 265 6.22 13.43 -11.52
C HIS A 265 5.65 12.29 -12.38
N ALA A 266 4.36 12.35 -12.74
CA ALA A 266 3.76 11.37 -13.65
C ALA A 266 4.34 11.45 -15.07
N TYR A 267 4.52 12.67 -15.58
CA TYR A 267 5.14 12.88 -16.90
C TYR A 267 6.59 12.44 -16.91
N GLU A 268 7.38 12.84 -15.91
CA GLU A 268 8.79 12.44 -15.79
C GLU A 268 8.94 10.92 -15.67
N ALA A 269 8.08 10.26 -14.91
CA ALA A 269 8.08 8.81 -14.80
C ALA A 269 7.69 8.12 -16.11
N HIS A 270 6.70 8.67 -16.83
CA HIS A 270 6.29 8.14 -18.13
C HIS A 270 7.40 8.24 -19.18
N GLU A 271 8.12 9.34 -19.20
CA GLU A 271 9.29 9.51 -20.07
C GLU A 271 10.44 8.55 -19.70
N ALA A 272 10.59 8.23 -18.41
CA ALA A 272 11.68 7.40 -17.90
C ALA A 272 11.40 5.89 -17.92
N ILE A 273 10.13 5.47 -17.95
CA ILE A 273 9.72 4.04 -17.98
C ILE A 273 9.30 3.68 -19.43
N PRO A 274 10.12 2.91 -20.15
CA PRO A 274 9.79 2.49 -21.50
C PRO A 274 8.45 1.74 -21.57
N ASN A 275 7.63 2.10 -22.55
CA ASN A 275 6.32 1.47 -22.83
C ASN A 275 5.31 1.56 -21.67
N SER A 276 5.50 2.48 -20.71
CA SER A 276 4.46 2.76 -19.71
C SER A 276 3.25 3.44 -20.37
N ARG A 277 2.08 3.25 -19.77
CA ARG A 277 0.85 3.97 -20.11
C ARG A 277 0.60 5.04 -19.04
N LEU A 278 0.30 6.26 -19.46
CA LEU A 278 -0.05 7.38 -18.58
C LEU A 278 -1.51 7.74 -18.75
N GLU A 279 -2.25 7.80 -17.64
CA GLU A 279 -3.64 8.23 -17.59
C GLU A 279 -3.82 9.34 -16.54
N LEU A 280 -4.32 10.48 -16.98
CA LEU A 280 -4.62 11.61 -16.11
C LEU A 280 -6.12 11.70 -15.86
N LEU A 281 -6.52 11.82 -14.59
CA LEU A 281 -7.90 11.97 -14.19
C LEU A 281 -8.19 13.45 -13.90
N GLU A 282 -8.94 14.07 -14.81
CA GLU A 282 -9.33 15.49 -14.71
C GLU A 282 -10.21 15.74 -13.50
N GLY A 283 -9.90 16.78 -12.72
CA GLY A 283 -10.63 17.20 -11.53
C GLY A 283 -10.38 16.36 -10.29
N ILE A 284 -9.57 15.29 -10.39
CA ILE A 284 -9.28 14.35 -9.32
C ILE A 284 -8.02 14.79 -8.56
N GLY A 285 -8.01 14.57 -7.24
CA GLY A 285 -6.86 14.82 -6.36
C GLY A 285 -6.02 13.59 -6.13
N HIS A 286 -5.47 13.49 -4.90
CA HIS A 286 -4.49 12.47 -4.49
C HIS A 286 -5.05 11.06 -4.26
N PHE A 287 -6.38 10.85 -4.41
CA PHE A 287 -7.00 9.56 -4.12
C PHE A 287 -7.90 9.08 -5.27
N PRO A 288 -7.39 8.88 -6.51
CA PRO A 288 -8.20 8.48 -7.66
C PRO A 288 -9.09 7.27 -7.39
N GLN A 289 -8.57 6.26 -6.70
CA GLN A 289 -9.28 5.01 -6.35
C GLN A 289 -10.49 5.22 -5.42
N ALA A 290 -10.57 6.37 -4.77
CA ALA A 290 -11.64 6.70 -3.83
C ALA A 290 -12.50 7.87 -4.32
N GLU A 291 -11.90 8.84 -5.04
CA GLU A 291 -12.60 10.02 -5.56
C GLU A 291 -13.46 9.67 -6.79
N ASP A 292 -12.93 8.85 -7.70
CA ASP A 292 -13.68 8.31 -8.85
C ASP A 292 -13.33 6.82 -9.07
N PRO A 293 -13.84 5.92 -8.22
CA PRO A 293 -13.54 4.51 -8.29
C PRO A 293 -14.00 3.84 -9.59
N VAL A 294 -15.03 4.37 -10.25
CA VAL A 294 -15.53 3.80 -11.49
C VAL A 294 -14.54 4.03 -12.61
N ARG A 295 -14.16 5.28 -12.86
CA ARG A 295 -13.18 5.63 -13.89
C ARG A 295 -11.80 5.01 -13.62
N PHE A 296 -11.40 5.00 -12.34
CA PHE A 296 -10.16 4.32 -11.92
C PHE A 296 -10.16 2.83 -12.30
N VAL A 297 -11.25 2.12 -12.00
CA VAL A 297 -11.36 0.68 -12.30
C VAL A 297 -11.48 0.42 -13.80
N GLU A 298 -12.21 1.24 -14.55
CA GLU A 298 -12.29 1.15 -16.02
C GLU A 298 -10.90 1.23 -16.65
N ILE A 299 -10.08 2.21 -16.26
CA ILE A 299 -8.69 2.37 -16.72
C ILE A 299 -7.85 1.15 -16.35
N LEU A 300 -7.94 0.70 -15.09
CA LEU A 300 -7.18 -0.45 -14.61
C LEU A 300 -7.55 -1.72 -15.36
N VAL A 301 -8.83 -2.02 -15.53
CA VAL A 301 -9.31 -3.22 -16.23
C VAL A 301 -8.95 -3.19 -17.72
N ASP A 302 -9.05 -2.04 -18.36
CA ASP A 302 -8.61 -1.88 -19.75
C ASP A 302 -7.10 -2.16 -19.91
N PHE A 303 -6.28 -1.64 -19.00
CA PHE A 303 -4.84 -1.94 -18.95
C PHE A 303 -4.56 -3.43 -18.71
N LEU A 304 -5.25 -4.06 -17.76
CA LEU A 304 -5.08 -5.48 -17.45
C LEU A 304 -5.45 -6.38 -18.64
N SER A 305 -6.49 -6.02 -19.39
CA SER A 305 -6.98 -6.78 -20.55
C SER A 305 -6.14 -6.56 -21.81
N SER A 306 -5.47 -5.42 -21.93
CA SER A 306 -4.66 -5.05 -23.09
C SER A 306 -3.17 -5.41 -22.97
N THR A 307 -2.75 -5.97 -21.82
CA THR A 307 -1.34 -6.33 -21.58
C THR A 307 -1.21 -7.76 -21.06
N ASP A 308 -0.12 -8.42 -21.44
CA ASP A 308 0.25 -9.72 -20.87
C ASP A 308 1.06 -9.55 -19.58
N PRO A 309 0.96 -10.49 -18.61
CA PRO A 309 1.83 -10.50 -17.44
C PRO A 309 3.31 -10.56 -17.81
N SER A 310 4.14 -9.84 -17.06
CA SER A 310 5.60 -9.93 -17.24
C SER A 310 6.08 -11.37 -17.10
N THR A 311 6.94 -11.78 -18.03
CA THR A 311 7.63 -13.08 -18.01
C THR A 311 9.12 -12.91 -17.76
N ALA A 312 9.51 -11.82 -17.08
CA ALA A 312 10.91 -11.48 -16.84
C ALA A 312 11.68 -12.65 -16.20
N THR A 313 12.76 -13.05 -16.86
CA THR A 313 13.65 -14.08 -16.35
C THR A 313 14.79 -13.47 -15.52
N PRO A 314 15.41 -14.22 -14.59
CA PRO A 314 16.59 -13.76 -13.88
C PRO A 314 17.74 -13.33 -14.81
N ASP A 315 17.86 -13.90 -16.00
CA ASP A 315 18.88 -13.51 -16.98
C ASP A 315 18.62 -12.15 -17.60
N GLN A 316 17.38 -11.85 -17.93
CA GLN A 316 16.98 -10.53 -18.43
C GLN A 316 17.24 -9.45 -17.37
N LEU A 317 16.88 -9.71 -16.11
CA LEU A 317 17.18 -8.80 -15.01
C LEU A 317 18.70 -8.58 -14.84
N ARG A 318 19.51 -9.65 -14.92
CA ARG A 318 20.97 -9.53 -14.85
C ARG A 318 21.53 -8.68 -15.98
N GLN A 319 20.99 -8.78 -17.18
CA GLN A 319 21.37 -7.94 -18.31
C GLN A 319 21.06 -6.47 -18.06
N LEU A 320 19.83 -6.18 -17.61
CA LEU A 320 19.42 -4.81 -17.25
C LEU A 320 20.32 -4.21 -16.16
N LEU A 321 20.61 -4.98 -15.10
CA LEU A 321 21.47 -4.52 -14.01
C LEU A 321 22.93 -4.28 -14.43
N ARG A 322 23.45 -5.01 -15.43
CA ARG A 322 24.83 -4.86 -15.94
C ARG A 322 24.98 -3.70 -16.92
N HIS A 323 24.01 -3.45 -17.73
CA HIS A 323 24.11 -2.49 -18.84
C HIS A 323 23.49 -1.14 -18.52
N GLY A 324 22.70 -1.03 -17.43
CA GLY A 324 22.03 0.22 -17.06
C GLY A 324 20.99 0.66 -18.09
N LYS A 325 20.81 1.98 -18.22
CA LYS A 325 20.03 2.53 -19.36
C LYS A 325 20.79 2.26 -20.65
N ALA A 326 20.20 1.50 -21.57
CA ALA A 326 20.68 1.35 -22.93
C ALA A 326 20.52 2.67 -23.70
#